data_970214e2386f09dd78a6c035c797d605
#
_entry.id   970214e2386f09dd78a6c035c797d605
#
_cell.length_a   1.000
_cell.length_b   1.000
_cell.length_c   1.000
_cell.angle_alpha   90.00
_cell.angle_beta   90.00
_cell.angle_gamma   90.00
#
_symmetry.space_group_name_H-M   'P 1'
#
loop_
_entity.id
_entity.type
_entity.pdbx_description
1 polymer ?
#
loop_
_entity_poly.entity_id
_entity_poly.type
_entity_poly.pdbx_seq_one_letter_code
_entity_poly.pdbx_strand_id
1 'polypeptide(L)'
;WLAIVGSSGSGKTTLMNMIGCMDTPSKGSVKLEGRKLEDLNATQLADVRKNLIGLVFQKFYLVPHLTAVENVMVAQYYHSVVDEKQAMEALEKVGLKDRAHHLPGQLSGGEQQRVCVARALINDPKLILADEPTGNLDEKNEKIVLDLFRKLHEQGTTIIVVTHDALVASCAQREIMLNHGVLVGEKWNDEDARKAYEAAGGKPASTGAQVEGAQNGETAIGFADPTKAAKTGGEE
;
A
#
# COMPACT_ATOMS: atom_id res chain seq x y z
N TRP A 1 -6.42 -7.05 -0.27
CA TRP A 1 -6.53 -5.60 -0.38
C TRP A 1 -7.34 -5.04 0.79
N LEU A 2 -6.75 -4.09 1.53
CA LEU A 2 -7.38 -3.41 2.66
C LEU A 2 -7.60 -1.92 2.34
N ALA A 3 -8.76 -1.38 2.68
CA ALA A 3 -9.00 0.05 2.76
C ALA A 3 -9.05 0.54 4.22
N ILE A 4 -8.38 1.64 4.51
CA ILE A 4 -8.45 2.35 5.78
C ILE A 4 -9.24 3.63 5.53
N VAL A 5 -10.44 3.70 6.09
CA VAL A 5 -11.37 4.82 5.87
C VAL A 5 -11.58 5.64 7.13
N GLY A 6 -12.03 6.88 6.98
CA GLY A 6 -12.35 7.78 8.07
C GLY A 6 -12.23 9.25 7.66
N SER A 7 -12.76 10.14 8.50
CA SER A 7 -12.70 11.59 8.26
C SER A 7 -11.27 12.13 8.31
N SER A 8 -11.06 13.35 7.83
CA SER A 8 -9.78 14.05 7.98
C SER A 8 -9.41 14.14 9.48
N GLY A 9 -8.14 13.90 9.79
CA GLY A 9 -7.65 13.90 11.18
C GLY A 9 -8.00 12.63 12.00
N SER A 10 -8.59 11.59 11.41
CA SER A 10 -8.94 10.36 12.13
C SER A 10 -7.75 9.43 12.45
N GLY A 11 -6.52 9.78 12.04
CA GLY A 11 -5.31 8.98 12.32
C GLY A 11 -4.88 8.03 11.20
N LYS A 12 -5.54 8.03 10.03
CA LYS A 12 -5.22 7.13 8.89
C LYS A 12 -3.76 7.24 8.45
N THR A 13 -3.30 8.46 8.17
CA THR A 13 -1.92 8.72 7.73
C THR A 13 -0.91 8.35 8.82
N THR A 14 -1.24 8.55 10.10
CA THR A 14 -0.39 8.12 11.22
C THR A 14 -0.25 6.59 11.24
N LEU A 15 -1.37 5.87 11.11
CA LEU A 15 -1.35 4.40 11.02
C LEU A 15 -0.56 3.92 9.79
N MET A 16 -0.79 4.55 8.64
CA MET A 16 -0.04 4.24 7.41
C MET A 16 1.46 4.49 7.59
N ASN A 17 1.88 5.57 8.26
CA ASN A 17 3.28 5.87 8.51
C ASN A 17 3.95 4.81 9.40
N MET A 18 3.25 4.30 10.41
CA MET A 18 3.75 3.20 11.25
C MET A 18 3.90 1.91 10.43
N ILE A 19 2.89 1.54 9.62
CA ILE A 19 2.97 0.37 8.73
C ILE A 19 4.09 0.56 7.69
N GLY A 20 4.26 1.79 7.19
CA GLY A 20 5.26 2.19 6.21
C GLY A 20 6.68 2.33 6.76
N CYS A 21 6.93 1.99 8.01
CA CYS A 21 8.23 2.17 8.68
C CYS A 21 8.75 3.62 8.64
N MET A 22 7.87 4.62 8.53
CA MET A 22 8.21 6.05 8.56
C MET A 22 8.09 6.60 9.98
N ASP A 23 7.37 5.90 10.83
CA ASP A 23 7.20 6.22 12.25
C ASP A 23 7.16 4.92 13.06
N THR A 24 7.34 5.01 14.38
CA THR A 24 7.29 3.87 15.29
C THR A 24 6.16 4.05 16.31
N PRO A 25 5.40 2.98 16.64
CA PRO A 25 4.33 3.09 17.60
C PRO A 25 4.89 3.36 19.01
N SER A 26 4.28 4.30 19.74
CA SER A 26 4.64 4.58 21.14
C SER A 26 4.26 3.43 22.07
N LYS A 27 3.23 2.66 21.71
CA LYS A 27 2.76 1.46 22.41
C LYS A 27 2.17 0.50 21.37
N GLY A 28 2.08 -0.80 21.76
CA GLY A 28 1.62 -1.83 20.85
C GLY A 28 2.73 -2.37 19.93
N SER A 29 2.38 -3.11 18.90
CA SER A 29 3.32 -3.79 18.01
C SER A 29 2.82 -3.78 16.56
N VAL A 30 3.71 -3.46 15.64
CA VAL A 30 3.47 -3.62 14.19
C VAL A 30 4.39 -4.71 13.69
N LYS A 31 3.82 -5.73 13.02
CA LYS A 31 4.60 -6.82 12.43
C LYS A 31 4.47 -6.81 10.91
N LEU A 32 5.60 -6.83 10.22
CA LEU A 32 5.68 -6.99 8.78
C LEU A 32 6.59 -8.18 8.44
N GLU A 33 6.09 -9.14 7.69
CA GLU A 33 6.82 -10.39 7.39
C GLU A 33 7.36 -11.08 8.67
N GLY A 34 6.57 -11.10 9.74
CA GLY A 34 6.95 -11.69 11.04
C GLY A 34 7.92 -10.87 11.88
N ARG A 35 8.47 -9.76 11.35
CA ARG A 35 9.40 -8.87 12.09
C ARG A 35 8.60 -7.80 12.83
N LYS A 36 8.92 -7.58 14.09
CA LYS A 36 8.38 -6.46 14.89
C LYS A 36 9.13 -5.20 14.51
N LEU A 37 8.40 -4.18 14.06
CA LEU A 37 9.00 -2.93 13.58
C LEU A 37 9.56 -2.07 14.73
N GLU A 38 8.95 -2.12 15.90
CA GLU A 38 9.41 -1.40 17.10
C GLU A 38 10.77 -1.89 17.64
N ASP A 39 11.18 -3.11 17.30
CA ASP A 39 12.48 -3.67 17.69
C ASP A 39 13.62 -3.27 16.73
N LEU A 40 13.29 -2.57 15.63
CA LEU A 40 14.23 -2.22 14.56
C LEU A 40 14.79 -0.80 14.75
N ASN A 41 16.09 -0.63 14.48
CA ASN A 41 16.70 0.70 14.41
C ASN A 41 16.39 1.39 13.06
N ALA A 42 16.73 2.68 12.94
CA ALA A 42 16.43 3.49 11.76
C ALA A 42 16.96 2.88 10.45
N THR A 43 18.16 2.29 10.48
CA THR A 43 18.77 1.63 9.30
C THR A 43 17.97 0.39 8.91
N GLN A 44 17.58 -0.43 9.87
CA GLN A 44 16.79 -1.63 9.64
C GLN A 44 15.38 -1.30 9.14
N LEU A 45 14.74 -0.23 9.68
CA LEU A 45 13.46 0.29 9.17
C LEU A 45 13.58 0.78 7.71
N ALA A 46 14.68 1.47 7.38
CA ALA A 46 14.96 1.87 6.01
C ALA A 46 15.15 0.65 5.08
N ASP A 47 15.79 -0.41 5.56
CA ASP A 47 15.95 -1.66 4.81
C ASP A 47 14.61 -2.37 4.59
N VAL A 48 13.74 -2.40 5.58
CA VAL A 48 12.37 -2.93 5.43
C VAL A 48 11.60 -2.12 4.38
N ARG A 49 11.64 -0.79 4.47
CA ARG A 49 10.97 0.12 3.54
C ARG A 49 11.41 -0.12 2.10
N LYS A 50 12.73 -0.09 1.84
CA LYS A 50 13.25 -0.22 0.48
C LYS A 50 13.01 -1.59 -0.17
N ASN A 51 12.95 -2.66 0.65
CA ASN A 51 12.85 -4.02 0.14
C ASN A 51 11.42 -4.56 0.07
N LEU A 52 10.50 -4.06 0.90
CA LEU A 52 9.18 -4.65 1.05
C LEU A 52 8.03 -3.71 0.72
N ILE A 53 8.26 -2.38 0.70
CA ILE A 53 7.17 -1.41 0.67
C ILE A 53 7.29 -0.49 -0.55
N GLY A 54 6.23 -0.44 -1.35
CA GLY A 54 6.02 0.58 -2.37
C GLY A 54 5.09 1.67 -1.84
N LEU A 55 5.46 2.94 -1.99
CA LEU A 55 4.67 4.08 -1.50
C LEU A 55 4.07 4.86 -2.66
N VAL A 56 2.75 5.10 -2.59
CA VAL A 56 1.99 5.93 -3.55
C VAL A 56 1.27 7.01 -2.76
N PHE A 57 1.49 8.28 -3.09
CA PHE A 57 0.91 9.42 -2.39
C PHE A 57 -0.10 10.18 -3.26
N GLN A 58 -1.00 10.92 -2.64
CA GLN A 58 -1.92 11.83 -3.30
C GLN A 58 -1.18 12.93 -4.08
N LYS A 59 -0.14 13.53 -3.46
CA LYS A 59 0.82 14.40 -4.16
C LYS A 59 1.85 13.52 -4.84
N PHE A 60 2.06 13.71 -6.12
CA PHE A 60 2.90 12.83 -6.94
C PHE A 60 4.36 12.76 -6.47
N TYR A 61 4.89 13.86 -5.89
CA TYR A 61 6.30 13.96 -5.46
C TYR A 61 7.28 13.47 -6.55
N LEU A 62 6.98 13.78 -7.80
CA LEU A 62 7.91 13.58 -8.90
C LEU A 62 8.95 14.69 -8.90
N VAL A 63 10.19 14.34 -9.22
CA VAL A 63 11.29 15.29 -9.37
C VAL A 63 11.08 16.02 -10.70
N PRO A 64 10.86 17.36 -10.72
CA PRO A 64 10.35 18.04 -11.92
C PRO A 64 11.30 18.07 -13.11
N HIS A 65 12.61 17.96 -12.86
CA HIS A 65 13.66 18.00 -13.86
C HIS A 65 14.15 16.61 -14.31
N LEU A 66 13.57 15.54 -13.76
CA LEU A 66 13.78 14.17 -14.19
C LEU A 66 12.61 13.71 -15.06
N THR A 67 12.90 12.95 -16.11
CA THR A 67 11.90 12.27 -16.95
C THR A 67 11.10 11.23 -16.15
N ALA A 68 10.04 10.67 -16.73
CA ALA A 68 9.26 9.63 -16.09
C ALA A 68 10.12 8.39 -15.76
N VAL A 69 10.96 7.95 -16.69
CA VAL A 69 11.86 6.79 -16.46
C VAL A 69 12.88 7.10 -15.36
N GLU A 70 13.48 8.26 -15.36
CA GLU A 70 14.43 8.69 -14.32
C GLU A 70 13.76 8.80 -12.95
N ASN A 71 12.50 9.28 -12.88
CA ASN A 71 11.72 9.30 -11.63
C ASN A 71 11.47 7.88 -11.08
N VAL A 72 11.27 6.89 -11.94
CA VAL A 72 11.16 5.49 -11.52
C VAL A 72 12.52 4.98 -11.05
N MET A 73 13.60 5.30 -11.75
CA MET A 73 14.97 4.89 -11.39
C MET A 73 15.44 5.44 -10.04
N VAL A 74 14.90 6.56 -9.55
CA VAL A 74 15.20 7.09 -8.22
C VAL A 74 14.98 6.04 -7.11
N ALA A 75 13.93 5.22 -7.22
CA ALA A 75 13.68 4.18 -6.23
C ALA A 75 14.71 3.05 -6.28
N GLN A 76 15.22 2.71 -7.47
CA GLN A 76 16.30 1.73 -7.62
C GLN A 76 17.61 2.24 -7.01
N TYR A 77 17.93 3.53 -7.17
CA TYR A 77 19.16 4.11 -6.66
C TYR A 77 19.41 3.84 -5.16
N TYR A 78 18.34 3.81 -4.38
CA TYR A 78 18.40 3.50 -2.95
C TYR A 78 18.28 2.01 -2.64
N HIS A 79 17.95 1.18 -3.61
CA HIS A 79 17.71 -0.24 -3.41
C HIS A 79 18.84 -1.13 -3.95
N SER A 80 19.26 -0.89 -5.20
CA SER A 80 20.14 -1.78 -5.95
C SER A 80 20.90 -1.01 -7.04
N VAL A 81 21.42 -1.73 -8.02
CA VAL A 81 21.99 -1.14 -9.23
C VAL A 81 20.85 -0.58 -10.08
N VAL A 82 21.00 0.66 -10.55
CA VAL A 82 20.03 1.31 -11.43
C VAL A 82 20.01 0.60 -12.79
N ASP A 83 18.83 0.19 -13.23
CA ASP A 83 18.59 -0.47 -14.50
C ASP A 83 17.44 0.21 -15.25
N GLU A 84 17.78 0.98 -16.29
CA GLU A 84 16.81 1.69 -17.12
C GLU A 84 15.84 0.74 -17.80
N LYS A 85 16.28 -0.47 -18.19
CA LYS A 85 15.42 -1.45 -18.84
C LYS A 85 14.29 -1.89 -17.90
N GLN A 86 14.61 -2.18 -16.64
CA GLN A 86 13.61 -2.51 -15.62
C GLN A 86 12.65 -1.33 -15.38
N ALA A 87 13.17 -0.09 -15.36
CA ALA A 87 12.34 1.10 -15.23
C ALA A 87 11.38 1.29 -16.41
N MET A 88 11.84 1.01 -17.64
CA MET A 88 10.99 0.99 -18.82
C MET A 88 9.92 -0.08 -18.77
N GLU A 89 10.24 -1.28 -18.29
CA GLU A 89 9.28 -2.37 -18.08
C GLU A 89 8.23 -2.00 -17.00
N ALA A 90 8.64 -1.30 -15.94
CA ALA A 90 7.72 -0.80 -14.93
C ALA A 90 6.75 0.25 -15.51
N LEU A 91 7.24 1.16 -16.35
CA LEU A 91 6.40 2.13 -17.07
C LEU A 91 5.46 1.45 -18.08
N GLU A 92 5.91 0.40 -18.75
CA GLU A 92 5.07 -0.38 -19.66
C GLU A 92 3.90 -1.06 -18.90
N LYS A 93 4.15 -1.62 -17.72
CA LYS A 93 3.10 -2.21 -16.85
C LYS A 93 1.98 -1.23 -16.50
N VAL A 94 2.30 0.07 -16.42
CA VAL A 94 1.32 1.13 -16.13
C VAL A 94 0.83 1.86 -17.40
N GLY A 95 1.20 1.37 -18.59
CA GLY A 95 0.77 1.93 -19.89
C GLY A 95 1.41 3.28 -20.23
N LEU A 96 2.65 3.51 -19.82
CA LEU A 96 3.38 4.77 -20.04
C LEU A 96 4.72 4.59 -20.79
N LYS A 97 4.92 3.49 -21.52
CA LYS A 97 6.14 3.25 -22.29
C LYS A 97 6.49 4.42 -23.23
N ASP A 98 5.48 4.91 -23.97
CA ASP A 98 5.65 6.01 -24.94
C ASP A 98 5.82 7.39 -24.27
N ARG A 99 5.68 7.46 -22.96
CA ARG A 99 5.84 8.66 -22.12
C ARG A 99 7.09 8.64 -21.25
N ALA A 100 7.92 7.61 -21.37
CA ALA A 100 9.07 7.37 -20.51
C ALA A 100 10.04 8.57 -20.41
N HIS A 101 10.25 9.27 -21.53
CA HIS A 101 11.18 10.40 -21.62
C HIS A 101 10.51 11.78 -21.45
N HIS A 102 9.23 11.83 -21.06
CA HIS A 102 8.53 13.09 -20.75
C HIS A 102 8.87 13.57 -19.34
N LEU A 103 8.99 14.88 -19.18
CA LEU A 103 9.09 15.51 -17.86
C LEU A 103 7.70 15.52 -17.18
N PRO A 104 7.63 15.56 -15.84
CA PRO A 104 6.36 15.62 -15.11
C PRO A 104 5.41 16.72 -15.60
N GLY A 105 5.93 17.90 -15.92
CA GLY A 105 5.11 19.00 -16.46
C GLY A 105 4.50 18.77 -17.87
N GLN A 106 4.93 17.73 -18.55
CA GLN A 106 4.41 17.30 -19.86
C GLN A 106 3.38 16.15 -19.74
N LEU A 107 3.14 15.66 -18.53
CA LEU A 107 2.25 14.55 -18.21
C LEU A 107 0.97 15.09 -17.57
N SER A 108 -0.16 14.50 -17.92
CA SER A 108 -1.42 14.72 -17.18
C SER A 108 -1.34 14.21 -15.74
N GLY A 109 -2.23 14.66 -14.86
CA GLY A 109 -2.26 14.20 -13.47
C GLY A 109 -2.38 12.68 -13.35
N GLY A 110 -3.22 12.05 -14.18
CA GLY A 110 -3.35 10.58 -14.22
C GLY A 110 -2.09 9.87 -14.72
N GLU A 111 -1.36 10.47 -15.69
CA GLU A 111 -0.06 9.93 -16.11
C GLU A 111 0.99 10.08 -15.02
N GLN A 112 1.06 11.23 -14.34
CA GLN A 112 1.96 11.43 -13.20
C GLN A 112 1.69 10.43 -12.08
N GLN A 113 0.43 10.16 -11.75
CA GLN A 113 0.07 9.15 -10.76
C GLN A 113 0.52 7.75 -11.17
N ARG A 114 0.35 7.38 -12.43
CA ARG A 114 0.86 6.10 -12.94
C ARG A 114 2.39 6.00 -12.90
N VAL A 115 3.11 7.10 -13.12
CA VAL A 115 4.58 7.13 -12.87
C VAL A 115 4.88 6.84 -11.39
N CYS A 116 4.10 7.41 -10.45
CA CYS A 116 4.27 7.14 -9.02
C CYS A 116 4.01 5.66 -8.69
N VAL A 117 3.01 5.04 -9.33
CA VAL A 117 2.75 3.61 -9.17
C VAL A 117 3.91 2.79 -9.75
N ALA A 118 4.42 3.12 -10.96
CA ALA A 118 5.59 2.45 -11.54
C ALA A 118 6.82 2.56 -10.63
N ARG A 119 7.07 3.75 -10.04
CA ARG A 119 8.13 3.98 -9.07
C ARG A 119 7.96 3.13 -7.80
N ALA A 120 6.73 2.92 -7.35
CA ALA A 120 6.46 2.05 -6.20
C ALA A 120 6.70 0.57 -6.51
N LEU A 121 6.54 0.15 -7.77
CA LEU A 121 6.62 -1.25 -8.21
C LEU A 121 8.03 -1.71 -8.58
N ILE A 122 8.95 -0.79 -8.88
CA ILE A 122 10.23 -1.12 -9.52
C ILE A 122 11.10 -2.11 -8.73
N ASN A 123 10.95 -2.14 -7.42
CA ASN A 123 11.70 -3.00 -6.52
C ASN A 123 10.90 -4.24 -6.06
N ASP A 124 9.86 -4.64 -6.79
CA ASP A 124 8.98 -5.78 -6.52
C ASP A 124 8.50 -5.84 -5.05
N PRO A 125 7.83 -4.78 -4.56
CA PRO A 125 7.40 -4.71 -3.17
C PRO A 125 6.34 -5.77 -2.85
N LYS A 126 6.35 -6.29 -1.63
CA LYS A 126 5.28 -7.17 -1.13
C LYS A 126 4.04 -6.41 -0.67
N LEU A 127 4.22 -5.16 -0.32
CA LEU A 127 3.18 -4.27 0.20
C LEU A 127 3.21 -2.94 -0.55
N ILE A 128 2.07 -2.53 -1.09
CA ILE A 128 1.83 -1.16 -1.57
C ILE A 128 0.99 -0.43 -0.54
N LEU A 129 1.51 0.72 -0.08
CA LEU A 129 0.78 1.68 0.75
C LEU A 129 0.41 2.88 -0.11
N ALA A 130 -0.86 3.16 -0.25
CA ALA A 130 -1.38 4.25 -1.07
C ALA A 130 -2.21 5.22 -0.21
N ASP A 131 -1.76 6.48 -0.11
CA ASP A 131 -2.47 7.55 0.60
C ASP A 131 -3.23 8.40 -0.40
N GLU A 132 -4.58 8.33 -0.40
CA GLU A 132 -5.49 9.04 -1.30
C GLU A 132 -5.03 8.96 -2.77
N PRO A 133 -4.79 7.76 -3.33
CA PRO A 133 -4.06 7.62 -4.61
C PRO A 133 -4.82 8.17 -5.82
N THR A 134 -6.10 8.45 -5.68
CA THR A 134 -6.96 8.96 -6.76
C THR A 134 -7.51 10.35 -6.48
N GLY A 135 -7.25 10.93 -5.32
CA GLY A 135 -7.88 12.17 -4.85
C GLY A 135 -7.63 13.42 -5.71
N ASN A 136 -6.68 13.38 -6.65
CA ASN A 136 -6.40 14.47 -7.60
C ASN A 136 -6.71 14.10 -9.06
N LEU A 137 -7.44 12.99 -9.29
CA LEU A 137 -7.69 12.45 -10.63
C LEU A 137 -9.15 12.68 -11.04
N ASP A 138 -9.37 12.77 -12.34
CA ASP A 138 -10.70 12.64 -12.91
C ASP A 138 -11.16 11.15 -12.87
N GLU A 139 -12.47 10.94 -13.02
CA GLU A 139 -13.10 9.61 -12.94
C GLU A 139 -12.46 8.57 -13.87
N LYS A 140 -12.06 8.98 -15.09
CA LYS A 140 -11.42 8.08 -16.07
C LYS A 140 -10.05 7.63 -15.59
N ASN A 141 -9.22 8.55 -15.10
CA ASN A 141 -7.89 8.24 -14.60
C ASN A 141 -7.94 7.49 -13.26
N GLU A 142 -8.90 7.81 -12.39
CA GLU A 142 -9.19 7.07 -11.16
C GLU A 142 -9.44 5.59 -11.49
N LYS A 143 -10.37 5.29 -12.39
CA LYS A 143 -10.67 3.92 -12.81
C LYS A 143 -9.42 3.18 -13.31
N ILE A 144 -8.57 3.84 -14.10
CA ILE A 144 -7.32 3.23 -14.62
C ILE A 144 -6.39 2.85 -13.46
N VAL A 145 -6.24 3.72 -12.46
CA VAL A 145 -5.38 3.45 -11.29
C VAL A 145 -5.96 2.34 -10.42
N LEU A 146 -7.28 2.31 -10.19
CA LEU A 146 -7.93 1.26 -9.43
C LEU A 146 -7.85 -0.11 -10.13
N ASP A 147 -8.04 -0.16 -11.46
CA ASP A 147 -7.87 -1.37 -12.25
C ASP A 147 -6.42 -1.88 -12.23
N LEU A 148 -5.45 -0.96 -12.19
CA LEU A 148 -4.05 -1.31 -12.03
C LEU A 148 -3.79 -1.94 -10.64
N PHE A 149 -4.31 -1.35 -9.57
CA PHE A 149 -4.20 -1.92 -8.22
C PHE A 149 -4.88 -3.30 -8.13
N ARG A 150 -6.04 -3.48 -8.77
CA ARG A 150 -6.70 -4.79 -8.81
C ARG A 150 -5.81 -5.85 -9.46
N LYS A 151 -5.23 -5.56 -10.62
CA LYS A 151 -4.31 -6.47 -11.32
C LYS A 151 -3.09 -6.83 -10.47
N LEU A 152 -2.50 -5.87 -9.76
CA LEU A 152 -1.37 -6.09 -8.87
C LEU A 152 -1.76 -6.98 -7.69
N HIS A 153 -2.95 -6.77 -7.14
CA HIS A 153 -3.47 -7.60 -6.07
C HIS A 153 -3.71 -9.05 -6.52
N GLU A 154 -4.30 -9.25 -7.70
CA GLU A 154 -4.49 -10.56 -8.33
C GLU A 154 -3.15 -11.29 -8.59
N GLN A 155 -2.06 -10.56 -8.77
CA GLN A 155 -0.70 -11.08 -8.89
C GLN A 155 -0.04 -11.39 -7.55
N GLY A 156 -0.74 -11.18 -6.42
CA GLY A 156 -0.28 -11.50 -5.08
C GLY A 156 0.32 -10.34 -4.28
N THR A 157 0.34 -9.11 -4.82
CA THR A 157 0.79 -7.94 -4.07
C THR A 157 -0.24 -7.54 -3.03
N THR A 158 0.17 -7.37 -1.77
CA THR A 158 -0.69 -6.80 -0.74
C THR A 158 -0.86 -5.31 -0.96
N ILE A 159 -2.10 -4.81 -0.88
CA ILE A 159 -2.41 -3.39 -1.07
C ILE A 159 -3.15 -2.86 0.16
N ILE A 160 -2.68 -1.73 0.69
CA ILE A 160 -3.39 -0.94 1.69
C ILE A 160 -3.61 0.44 1.11
N VAL A 161 -4.88 0.83 1.01
CA VAL A 161 -5.28 2.17 0.54
C VAL A 161 -5.87 2.93 1.72
N VAL A 162 -5.36 4.12 1.95
CA VAL A 162 -5.98 5.11 2.84
C VAL A 162 -6.85 6.02 1.99
N THR A 163 -8.13 6.13 2.28
CA THR A 163 -9.04 6.99 1.53
C THR A 163 -10.25 7.44 2.34
N HIS A 164 -10.86 8.54 1.93
CA HIS A 164 -12.18 8.97 2.38
C HIS A 164 -13.24 8.73 1.30
N ASP A 165 -12.85 8.26 0.11
CA ASP A 165 -13.75 7.96 -0.99
C ASP A 165 -14.34 6.55 -0.84
N ALA A 166 -15.69 6.48 -0.83
CA ALA A 166 -16.41 5.23 -0.66
C ALA A 166 -16.28 4.28 -1.87
N LEU A 167 -16.11 4.82 -3.08
CA LEU A 167 -15.93 4.01 -4.29
C LEU A 167 -14.56 3.33 -4.26
N VAL A 168 -13.52 4.07 -3.93
CA VAL A 168 -12.17 3.52 -3.77
C VAL A 168 -12.13 2.47 -2.66
N ALA A 169 -12.77 2.75 -1.52
CA ALA A 169 -12.86 1.80 -0.41
C ALA A 169 -13.57 0.50 -0.81
N SER A 170 -14.68 0.60 -1.57
CA SER A 170 -15.45 -0.57 -2.02
C SER A 170 -14.69 -1.51 -2.96
N CYS A 171 -13.60 -1.05 -3.58
CA CYS A 171 -12.71 -1.89 -4.38
C CYS A 171 -11.86 -2.84 -3.53
N ALA A 172 -11.67 -2.56 -2.24
CA ALA A 172 -10.92 -3.40 -1.34
C ALA A 172 -11.76 -4.60 -0.85
N GLN A 173 -11.10 -5.71 -0.55
CA GLN A 173 -11.78 -6.89 0.03
C GLN A 173 -12.24 -6.63 1.46
N ARG A 174 -11.52 -5.77 2.20
CA ARG A 174 -11.77 -5.43 3.60
C ARG A 174 -11.62 -3.93 3.81
N GLU A 175 -12.54 -3.36 4.58
CA GLU A 175 -12.49 -1.96 5.03
C GLU A 175 -12.36 -1.91 6.54
N ILE A 176 -11.49 -1.06 7.06
CA ILE A 176 -11.45 -0.69 8.50
C ILE A 176 -11.71 0.80 8.63
N MET A 177 -12.52 1.16 9.60
CA MET A 177 -12.94 2.55 9.83
C MET A 177 -12.27 3.13 11.07
N LEU A 178 -11.56 4.23 10.89
CA LEU A 178 -10.94 5.00 11.96
C LEU A 178 -11.72 6.28 12.26
N ASN A 179 -11.88 6.56 13.54
CA ASN A 179 -12.43 7.83 14.03
C ASN A 179 -11.63 8.30 15.25
N HIS A 180 -11.03 9.48 15.18
CA HIS A 180 -10.19 10.06 16.25
C HIS A 180 -9.15 9.09 16.82
N GLY A 181 -8.42 8.37 15.97
CA GLY A 181 -7.41 7.39 16.37
C GLY A 181 -7.97 6.07 16.89
N VAL A 182 -9.28 5.86 16.83
CA VAL A 182 -9.94 4.64 17.31
C VAL A 182 -10.49 3.85 16.14
N LEU A 183 -10.30 2.54 16.14
CA LEU A 183 -10.97 1.63 15.23
C LEU A 183 -12.44 1.48 15.65
N VAL A 184 -13.35 2.00 14.82
CA VAL A 184 -14.80 2.04 15.11
C VAL A 184 -15.63 1.07 14.28
N GLY A 185 -15.06 0.48 13.25
CA GLY A 185 -15.78 -0.45 12.38
C GLY A 185 -14.89 -1.27 11.46
N GLU A 186 -15.43 -2.38 11.02
CA GLU A 186 -14.86 -3.28 10.01
C GLU A 186 -15.97 -3.73 9.09
N LYS A 187 -15.68 -3.82 7.79
CA LYS A 187 -16.58 -4.32 6.76
C LYS A 187 -15.80 -5.18 5.78
N TRP A 188 -16.41 -6.27 5.36
CA TRP A 188 -15.89 -7.13 4.30
C TRP A 188 -16.73 -6.97 3.04
N ASN A 189 -16.08 -6.70 1.93
CA ASN A 189 -16.69 -6.61 0.60
C ASN A 189 -16.53 -7.93 -0.18
N ASP A 190 -15.71 -8.86 0.33
CA ASP A 190 -15.41 -10.16 -0.25
C ASP A 190 -15.53 -11.24 0.84
N GLU A 191 -16.58 -12.06 0.77
CA GLU A 191 -16.87 -13.08 1.78
C GLU A 191 -15.90 -14.26 1.71
N ASP A 192 -15.34 -14.57 0.54
CA ASP A 192 -14.36 -15.66 0.41
C ASP A 192 -13.00 -15.22 0.97
N ALA A 193 -12.61 -13.97 0.78
CA ALA A 193 -11.44 -13.38 1.43
C ALA A 193 -11.62 -13.35 2.97
N ARG A 194 -12.82 -13.09 3.47
CA ARG A 194 -13.13 -13.13 4.90
C ARG A 194 -12.93 -14.54 5.46
N LYS A 195 -13.52 -15.55 4.82
CA LYS A 195 -13.38 -16.96 5.25
C LYS A 195 -11.93 -17.42 5.22
N ALA A 196 -11.16 -17.05 4.18
CA ALA A 196 -9.75 -17.34 4.09
C ALA A 196 -8.94 -16.68 5.21
N TYR A 197 -9.24 -15.43 5.55
CA TYR A 197 -8.63 -14.71 6.66
C TYR A 197 -8.90 -15.38 8.01
N GLU A 198 -10.16 -15.74 8.30
CA GLU A 198 -10.56 -16.42 9.53
C GLU A 198 -9.91 -17.82 9.63
N ALA A 199 -9.87 -18.59 8.52
CA ALA A 199 -9.22 -19.90 8.46
C ALA A 199 -7.70 -19.81 8.71
N ALA A 200 -7.06 -18.71 8.33
CA ALA A 200 -5.65 -18.44 8.62
C ALA A 200 -5.40 -17.96 10.08
N GLY A 201 -6.42 -17.98 10.93
CA GLY A 201 -6.34 -17.55 12.33
C GLY A 201 -6.50 -16.05 12.53
N GLY A 202 -6.94 -15.33 11.49
CA GLY A 202 -7.27 -13.91 11.57
C GLY A 202 -8.47 -13.68 12.50
N LYS A 203 -8.40 -12.65 13.33
CA LYS A 203 -9.50 -12.25 14.20
C LYS A 203 -10.14 -10.99 13.65
N PRO A 204 -11.48 -10.83 13.76
CA PRO A 204 -12.13 -9.59 13.42
C PRO A 204 -11.52 -8.44 14.24
N ALA A 205 -11.49 -7.26 13.62
CA ALA A 205 -10.96 -6.09 14.29
C ALA A 205 -11.82 -5.73 15.52
N SER A 206 -11.18 -5.59 16.67
CA SER A 206 -11.89 -5.20 17.90
C SER A 206 -12.28 -3.72 17.80
N THR A 207 -13.56 -3.43 17.67
CA THR A 207 -14.09 -2.06 17.73
C THR A 207 -13.79 -1.43 19.09
N GLY A 208 -13.31 -0.19 19.10
CA GLY A 208 -12.92 0.52 20.33
C GLY A 208 -11.45 0.47 20.67
N ALA A 209 -10.62 -0.28 19.93
CA ALA A 209 -9.16 -0.24 20.11
C ALA A 209 -8.59 1.09 19.60
N GLN A 210 -7.89 1.83 20.47
CA GLN A 210 -7.21 3.08 20.09
C GLN A 210 -5.94 2.77 19.30
N VAL A 211 -5.71 3.55 18.25
CA VAL A 211 -4.45 3.54 17.49
C VAL A 211 -3.30 4.17 18.28
N GLU A 212 -3.63 4.97 19.31
CA GLU A 212 -2.70 5.46 20.32
C GLU A 212 -2.84 4.64 21.60
N GLY A 213 -1.82 3.83 21.88
CA GLY A 213 -1.52 3.33 23.21
C GLY A 213 -2.64 2.59 23.95
N ALA A 214 -3.25 1.58 23.33
CA ALA A 214 -4.14 0.68 24.04
C ALA A 214 -3.42 0.00 25.20
N GLN A 215 -3.89 0.25 26.42
CA GLN A 215 -3.54 -0.57 27.54
C GLN A 215 -4.26 -1.92 27.38
N ASN A 216 -3.48 -2.99 27.26
CA ASN A 216 -3.93 -4.38 27.29
C ASN A 216 -4.94 -4.82 26.20
N GLY A 217 -4.48 -4.96 24.96
CA GLY A 217 -5.22 -5.65 23.92
C GLY A 217 -4.41 -5.69 22.62
N GLU A 218 -3.95 -6.88 22.24
CA GLU A 218 -3.33 -7.07 20.94
C GLU A 218 -4.37 -6.84 19.83
N THR A 219 -4.37 -5.67 19.21
CA THR A 219 -5.13 -5.46 17.98
C THR A 219 -4.27 -5.95 16.81
N ALA A 220 -4.44 -7.20 16.44
CA ALA A 220 -3.78 -7.77 15.29
C ALA A 220 -4.56 -7.37 14.02
N ILE A 221 -4.05 -6.38 13.27
CA ILE A 221 -4.40 -6.22 11.87
C ILE A 221 -3.50 -7.19 11.11
N GLY A 222 -3.93 -8.45 11.01
CA GLY A 222 -3.19 -9.48 10.31
C GLY A 222 -3.50 -9.47 8.81
N PHE A 223 -2.49 -9.64 7.98
CA PHE A 223 -2.62 -9.99 6.56
C PHE A 223 -2.31 -11.48 6.43
N ALA A 224 -3.25 -12.25 5.87
CA ALA A 224 -2.98 -13.64 5.52
C ALA A 224 -2.02 -13.66 4.32
N ASP A 225 -0.94 -14.40 4.43
CA ASP A 225 -0.02 -14.68 3.31
C ASP A 225 -0.76 -15.58 2.29
N PRO A 226 -1.09 -15.08 1.09
CA PRO A 226 -1.82 -15.86 0.11
C PRO A 226 -1.05 -17.11 -0.37
N THR A 227 0.27 -17.15 -0.15
CA THR A 227 1.10 -18.30 -0.55
C THR A 227 0.97 -19.50 0.38
N LYS A 228 0.43 -19.32 1.60
CA LYS A 228 0.19 -20.43 2.55
C LYS A 228 -1.10 -21.18 2.30
N ALA A 229 -2.09 -20.56 1.66
CA ALA A 229 -3.36 -21.21 1.35
C ALA A 229 -3.25 -22.28 0.23
N ALA A 230 -2.20 -22.22 -0.61
CA ALA A 230 -2.01 -23.14 -1.74
C ALA A 230 -1.29 -24.45 -1.37
N LYS A 231 -0.83 -24.65 -0.13
CA LYS A 231 -0.06 -25.85 0.28
C LYS A 231 -0.83 -26.91 1.07
N THR A 232 -2.12 -26.73 1.32
CA THR A 232 -2.93 -27.72 2.07
C THR A 232 -3.91 -28.55 1.22
N GLY A 233 -3.76 -28.50 -0.10
CA GLY A 233 -4.61 -29.25 -1.05
C GLY A 233 -3.81 -30.22 -1.90
N GLY A 234 -3.12 -31.20 -1.31
CA GLY A 234 -2.41 -32.18 -2.09
C GLY A 234 -1.73 -33.27 -1.28
N GLU A 235 -2.49 -34.07 -0.58
CA GLU A 235 -2.13 -35.43 -0.17
C GLU A 235 -3.43 -36.12 0.29
N GLU A 236 -4.07 -36.81 -0.64
CA GLU A 236 -4.80 -38.09 -0.44
C GLU A 236 -4.82 -38.84 -1.77
#